data_70859c20c65b1288859684b54fa807d1
#
_entry.id   70859c20c65b1288859684b54fa807d1
#
_cell.length_a   1.000
_cell.length_b   1.000
_cell.length_c   1.000
_cell.angle_alpha   90.00
_cell.angle_beta   90.00
_cell.angle_gamma   90.00
#
_symmetry.space_group_name_H-M   'P 1'
#
loop_
_entity.id
_entity.type
_entity.pdbx_description
1 polymer ?
#
loop_
_entity_poly.entity_id
_entity_poly.type
_entity_poly.pdbx_seq_one_letter_code
_entity_poly.pdbx_strand_id
1 'polypeptide(L)'
;MFTTWTGKTPYLDFISASQRGMDRGAFVLHRTHGLTTDINAVATRAVTKMKATITQRFVIDGCEVDAEADCRFCYFWSKDSETERWGADCIRHWYEKDKLIPVDPRKVPHLDDEKLKGYPRGYRYLAYCQEETMGVMVKLDMPGHIRDRNENGEMHDALYLQAKTWVEGGDVQF
;
A
#
# COMPACT_ATOMS: atom_id res chain seq x y z
N MET A 1 -0.07 4.03 -7.38
CA MET A 1 0.60 3.07 -6.47
C MET A 1 1.08 3.82 -5.25
N PHE A 2 0.84 3.28 -4.08
CA PHE A 2 1.07 4.02 -2.82
C PHE A 2 2.55 4.33 -2.53
N THR A 3 3.48 3.51 -3.00
CA THR A 3 4.93 3.77 -2.87
C THR A 3 5.42 5.02 -3.60
N THR A 4 4.65 5.52 -4.56
CA THR A 4 5.03 6.67 -5.40
C THR A 4 4.21 7.92 -5.12
N TRP A 5 3.25 7.87 -4.19
CA TRP A 5 2.39 9.00 -3.85
C TRP A 5 2.97 9.80 -2.68
N THR A 6 2.95 11.11 -2.80
CA THR A 6 3.34 12.03 -1.74
C THR A 6 2.11 12.72 -1.16
N GLY A 7 1.86 12.56 0.13
CA GLY A 7 0.75 13.22 0.82
C GLY A 7 -0.64 12.71 0.43
N LYS A 8 -1.64 13.56 0.61
CA LYS A 8 -3.02 13.28 0.22
C LYS A 8 -3.18 13.38 -1.30
N THR A 9 -3.91 12.43 -1.85
CA THR A 9 -4.28 12.46 -3.26
C THR A 9 -5.80 12.40 -3.37
N PRO A 10 -6.44 13.34 -4.06
CA PRO A 10 -7.85 13.25 -4.40
C PRO A 10 -8.14 11.95 -5.14
N TYR A 11 -9.28 11.31 -4.84
CA TYR A 11 -9.57 10.00 -5.39
C TYR A 11 -9.66 9.99 -6.93
N LEU A 12 -10.11 11.09 -7.55
CA LEU A 12 -10.16 11.22 -9.01
C LEU A 12 -8.77 11.23 -9.64
N ASP A 13 -7.80 11.86 -8.98
CA ASP A 13 -6.41 11.86 -9.44
C ASP A 13 -5.80 10.46 -9.30
N PHE A 14 -6.15 9.75 -8.22
CA PHE A 14 -5.75 8.36 -8.02
C PHE A 14 -6.32 7.46 -9.12
N ILE A 15 -7.62 7.58 -9.45
CA ILE A 15 -8.26 6.82 -10.54
C ILE A 15 -7.58 7.13 -11.87
N SER A 16 -7.40 8.41 -12.18
CA SER A 16 -6.76 8.86 -13.43
C SER A 16 -5.33 8.36 -13.57
N ALA A 17 -4.56 8.37 -12.48
CA ALA A 17 -3.20 7.84 -12.49
C ALA A 17 -3.16 6.31 -12.62
N SER A 18 -4.09 5.61 -11.99
CA SER A 18 -4.24 4.16 -12.12
C SER A 18 -4.58 3.77 -13.56
N GLN A 19 -5.50 4.50 -14.19
CA GLN A 19 -5.85 4.29 -15.59
C GLN A 19 -4.64 4.51 -16.51
N ARG A 20 -3.91 5.63 -16.33
CA ARG A 20 -2.67 5.87 -17.11
C ARG A 20 -1.62 4.78 -16.91
N GLY A 21 -1.54 4.21 -15.71
CA GLY A 21 -0.67 3.06 -15.43
C GLY A 21 -1.08 1.83 -16.25
N MET A 22 -2.36 1.52 -16.27
CA MET A 22 -2.89 0.40 -17.05
C MET A 22 -2.71 0.61 -18.56
N ASP A 23 -2.97 1.81 -19.06
CA ASP A 23 -2.79 2.18 -20.48
C ASP A 23 -1.32 2.03 -20.93
N ARG A 24 -0.38 2.13 -19.99
CA ARG A 24 1.06 1.87 -20.20
C ARG A 24 1.47 0.42 -19.98
N GLY A 25 0.52 -0.48 -19.79
CA GLY A 25 0.77 -1.90 -19.63
C GLY A 25 1.15 -2.33 -18.21
N ALA A 26 0.82 -1.53 -17.19
CA ALA A 26 1.01 -1.98 -15.81
C ALA A 26 0.19 -3.25 -15.53
N PHE A 27 0.88 -4.31 -15.11
CA PHE A 27 0.26 -5.59 -14.80
C PHE A 27 0.28 -5.80 -13.29
N VAL A 28 -0.81 -5.41 -12.64
CA VAL A 28 -0.96 -5.43 -11.18
C VAL A 28 -2.16 -6.28 -10.77
N LEU A 29 -1.95 -7.16 -9.81
CA LEU A 29 -3.00 -7.97 -9.21
C LEU A 29 -3.07 -7.71 -7.70
N HIS A 30 -4.29 -7.51 -7.18
CA HIS A 30 -4.55 -7.43 -5.74
C HIS A 30 -5.31 -8.69 -5.31
N ARG A 31 -4.77 -9.41 -4.33
CA ARG A 31 -5.43 -10.55 -3.68
C ARG A 31 -5.73 -10.19 -2.23
N THR A 32 -7.00 -10.28 -1.85
CA THR A 32 -7.42 -10.03 -0.47
C THR A 32 -7.41 -11.33 0.33
N HIS A 33 -6.94 -11.27 1.60
CA HIS A 33 -6.80 -12.43 2.48
C HIS A 33 -7.79 -12.41 3.66
N GLY A 34 -8.66 -11.45 3.69
CA GLY A 34 -9.65 -11.27 4.74
C GLY A 34 -9.66 -9.84 5.28
N LEU A 35 -10.77 -9.49 5.87
CA LEU A 35 -11.00 -8.17 6.44
C LEU A 35 -11.83 -8.26 7.73
N THR A 36 -11.71 -7.22 8.55
CA THR A 36 -12.58 -6.97 9.70
C THR A 36 -13.04 -5.52 9.65
N THR A 37 -14.25 -5.26 10.11
CA THR A 37 -14.80 -3.90 10.19
C THR A 37 -15.30 -3.64 11.61
N ASP A 38 -14.77 -2.58 12.20
CA ASP A 38 -15.25 -2.03 13.47
C ASP A 38 -16.17 -0.85 13.14
N ILE A 39 -17.40 -0.84 13.69
CA ILE A 39 -18.42 0.19 13.49
C ILE A 39 -18.74 0.79 14.83
N ASN A 40 -18.88 2.12 14.93
CA ASN A 40 -19.30 2.77 16.14
C ASN A 40 -20.78 2.48 16.48
N ALA A 41 -21.15 2.64 17.74
CA ALA A 41 -22.48 2.24 18.25
C ALA A 41 -23.66 2.93 17.52
N VAL A 42 -23.45 4.13 16.99
CA VAL A 42 -24.47 4.90 16.25
C VAL A 42 -24.41 4.67 14.73
N ALA A 43 -23.55 3.76 14.26
CA ALA A 43 -23.40 3.39 12.86
C ALA A 43 -23.18 4.57 11.89
N THR A 44 -22.35 5.53 12.31
CA THR A 44 -21.99 6.71 11.50
C THR A 44 -20.54 6.70 11.05
N ARG A 45 -19.68 5.96 11.75
CA ARG A 45 -18.25 5.80 11.43
C ARG A 45 -17.82 4.34 11.52
N ALA A 46 -16.93 3.95 10.64
CA ALA A 46 -16.34 2.60 10.65
C ALA A 46 -14.88 2.61 10.23
N VAL A 47 -14.16 1.57 10.62
CA VAL A 47 -12.82 1.28 10.13
C VAL A 47 -12.75 -0.15 9.64
N THR A 48 -12.42 -0.33 8.37
CA THR A 48 -12.15 -1.66 7.81
C THR A 48 -10.65 -1.90 7.73
N LYS A 49 -10.18 -2.96 8.34
CA LYS A 49 -8.79 -3.44 8.27
C LYS A 49 -8.73 -4.68 7.39
N MET A 50 -7.88 -4.66 6.36
CA MET A 50 -7.78 -5.71 5.36
C MET A 50 -6.32 -6.11 5.17
N LYS A 51 -6.06 -7.41 5.07
CA LYS A 51 -4.78 -7.93 4.56
C LYS A 51 -4.91 -8.21 3.06
N ALA A 52 -3.87 -7.89 2.33
CA ALA A 52 -3.81 -8.14 0.89
C ALA A 52 -2.37 -8.42 0.44
N THR A 53 -2.26 -9.11 -0.70
CA THR A 53 -1.01 -9.21 -1.44
C THR A 53 -1.18 -8.46 -2.76
N ILE A 54 -0.26 -7.54 -3.04
CA ILE A 54 -0.14 -6.85 -4.33
C ILE A 54 0.97 -7.53 -5.10
N THR A 55 0.66 -8.02 -6.29
CA THR A 55 1.66 -8.56 -7.22
C THR A 55 1.75 -7.64 -8.42
N GLN A 56 2.95 -7.14 -8.72
CA GLN A 56 3.19 -6.32 -9.90
C GLN A 56 4.28 -6.96 -10.77
N ARG A 57 3.99 -7.10 -12.07
CA ARG A 57 4.91 -7.62 -13.08
C ARG A 57 5.87 -6.54 -13.56
N PHE A 58 7.15 -6.91 -13.69
CA PHE A 58 8.22 -6.07 -14.23
C PHE A 58 9.14 -6.88 -15.15
N VAL A 59 9.99 -6.18 -15.87
CA VAL A 59 11.13 -6.77 -16.57
C VAL A 59 12.40 -6.16 -16.00
N ILE A 60 13.23 -6.98 -15.34
CA ILE A 60 14.50 -6.59 -14.74
C ILE A 60 15.60 -7.45 -15.38
N ASP A 61 16.64 -6.81 -15.87
CA ASP A 61 17.78 -7.50 -16.52
C ASP A 61 17.33 -8.52 -17.59
N GLY A 62 16.32 -8.15 -18.38
CA GLY A 62 15.74 -9.02 -19.41
C GLY A 62 14.93 -10.21 -18.88
N CYS A 63 14.69 -10.28 -17.57
CA CYS A 63 13.87 -11.31 -16.93
C CYS A 63 12.51 -10.76 -16.51
N GLU A 64 11.42 -11.44 -16.85
CA GLU A 64 10.13 -11.14 -16.27
C GLU A 64 10.09 -11.60 -14.80
N VAL A 65 9.69 -10.70 -13.92
CA VAL A 65 9.63 -10.94 -12.49
C VAL A 65 8.31 -10.41 -11.89
N ASP A 66 7.82 -11.05 -10.86
CA ASP A 66 6.73 -10.57 -10.02
C ASP A 66 7.28 -10.03 -8.70
N ALA A 67 7.15 -8.73 -8.47
CA ALA A 67 7.31 -8.17 -7.13
C ALA A 67 6.00 -8.39 -6.37
N GLU A 68 6.04 -9.27 -5.38
CA GLU A 68 4.89 -9.64 -4.55
C GLU A 68 5.06 -9.04 -3.16
N ALA A 69 4.17 -8.11 -2.80
CA ALA A 69 4.21 -7.39 -1.54
C ALA A 69 2.98 -7.70 -0.68
N ASP A 70 3.20 -8.28 0.50
CA ASP A 70 2.19 -8.45 1.52
C ASP A 70 1.97 -7.11 2.24
N CYS A 71 0.72 -6.70 2.34
CA CYS A 71 0.36 -5.39 2.88
C CYS A 71 -0.95 -5.42 3.66
N ARG A 72 -1.21 -4.32 4.34
CA ARG A 72 -2.48 -4.05 5.01
C ARG A 72 -3.06 -2.74 4.51
N PHE A 73 -4.38 -2.72 4.44
CA PHE A 73 -5.16 -1.52 4.20
C PHE A 73 -6.04 -1.22 5.40
N CYS A 74 -6.18 0.06 5.68
CA CYS A 74 -7.10 0.58 6.66
C CYS A 74 -7.98 1.64 5.98
N TYR A 75 -9.27 1.35 5.89
CA TYR A 75 -10.25 2.24 5.30
C TYR A 75 -11.00 2.93 6.43
N PHE A 76 -11.07 4.24 6.37
CA PHE A 76 -11.84 5.08 7.29
C PHE A 76 -13.12 5.49 6.58
N TRP A 77 -14.26 5.13 7.16
CA TRP A 77 -15.57 5.32 6.56
C TRP A 77 -16.40 6.26 7.39
N SER A 78 -17.13 7.17 6.75
CA SER A 78 -18.23 7.90 7.33
C SER A 78 -19.53 7.64 6.59
N LYS A 79 -20.64 7.80 7.29
CA LYS A 79 -21.97 7.75 6.74
C LYS A 79 -22.48 9.17 6.57
N ASP A 80 -22.81 9.54 5.36
CA ASP A 80 -23.40 10.84 5.05
C ASP A 80 -24.79 10.95 5.69
N SER A 81 -25.03 12.04 6.41
CA SER A 81 -26.27 12.22 7.19
C SER A 81 -27.53 12.50 6.37
N GLU A 82 -27.36 12.98 5.13
CA GLU A 82 -28.48 13.30 4.24
C GLU A 82 -28.83 12.12 3.35
N THR A 83 -27.82 11.50 2.75
CA THR A 83 -28.02 10.41 1.79
C THR A 83 -28.00 9.02 2.40
N GLU A 84 -27.63 8.89 3.67
CA GLU A 84 -27.47 7.62 4.39
C GLU A 84 -26.42 6.67 3.75
N ARG A 85 -25.58 7.18 2.86
CA ARG A 85 -24.55 6.40 2.15
C ARG A 85 -23.24 6.40 2.89
N TRP A 86 -22.58 5.24 2.89
CA TRP A 86 -21.21 5.11 3.35
C TRP A 86 -20.22 5.56 2.29
N GLY A 87 -19.23 6.37 2.67
CA GLY A 87 -18.12 6.81 1.85
C GLY A 87 -16.79 6.57 2.56
N ALA A 88 -15.74 6.30 1.81
CA ALA A 88 -14.38 6.21 2.35
C ALA A 88 -13.77 7.61 2.39
N ASP A 89 -13.49 8.11 3.59
CA ASP A 89 -12.83 9.40 3.80
C ASP A 89 -11.33 9.32 3.55
N CYS A 90 -10.74 8.20 3.94
CA CYS A 90 -9.31 7.96 3.79
C CYS A 90 -9.01 6.47 3.64
N ILE A 91 -7.96 6.18 2.90
CA ILE A 91 -7.36 4.85 2.80
C ILE A 91 -5.90 4.99 3.23
N ARG A 92 -5.52 4.25 4.27
CA ARG A 92 -4.14 4.11 4.72
C ARG A 92 -3.66 2.71 4.38
N HIS A 93 -2.40 2.60 4.03
CA HIS A 93 -1.84 1.29 3.78
C HIS A 93 -0.38 1.24 4.22
N TRP A 94 0.10 0.03 4.54
CA TRP A 94 1.48 -0.24 4.87
C TRP A 94 1.91 -1.62 4.40
N TYR A 95 3.20 -1.76 4.16
CA TYR A 95 3.81 -3.00 3.73
C TYR A 95 4.28 -3.83 4.91
N GLU A 96 4.17 -5.15 4.81
CA GLU A 96 4.69 -6.07 5.82
C GLU A 96 6.01 -6.70 5.37
N LYS A 97 6.04 -7.20 4.17
CA LYS A 97 7.22 -7.79 3.52
C LYS A 97 6.96 -7.93 2.02
N ASP A 98 8.03 -8.06 1.27
CA ASP A 98 7.95 -8.38 -0.14
C ASP A 98 8.97 -9.44 -0.55
N LYS A 99 8.85 -9.89 -1.78
CA LYS A 99 9.75 -10.81 -2.46
C LYS A 99 9.73 -10.56 -3.97
N LEU A 100 10.78 -10.99 -4.64
CA LEU A 100 10.86 -10.99 -6.09
C LEU A 100 10.86 -12.43 -6.59
N ILE A 101 9.96 -12.74 -7.53
CA ILE A 101 9.78 -14.10 -8.07
C ILE A 101 10.01 -14.04 -9.58
N PRO A 102 11.02 -14.69 -10.12
CA PRO A 102 11.14 -14.85 -11.57
C PRO A 102 9.95 -15.64 -12.13
N VAL A 103 9.39 -15.20 -13.25
CA VAL A 103 8.30 -15.91 -13.95
C VAL A 103 8.81 -17.21 -14.55
N ASP A 104 10.00 -17.15 -15.18
CA ASP A 104 10.75 -18.34 -15.58
C ASP A 104 11.77 -18.67 -14.49
N PRO A 105 11.59 -19.76 -13.71
CA PRO A 105 12.47 -20.07 -12.59
C PRO A 105 13.91 -20.41 -12.99
N ARG A 106 14.17 -20.60 -14.27
CA ARG A 106 15.54 -20.82 -14.82
C ARG A 106 16.29 -19.51 -15.02
N LYS A 107 15.63 -18.37 -14.94
CA LYS A 107 16.18 -17.03 -15.15
C LYS A 107 16.17 -16.27 -13.85
N VAL A 108 17.33 -15.86 -13.38
CA VAL A 108 17.48 -15.05 -12.17
C VAL A 108 18.02 -13.69 -12.60
N PRO A 109 17.29 -12.59 -12.37
CA PRO A 109 17.77 -11.25 -12.71
C PRO A 109 18.97 -10.88 -11.83
N HIS A 110 19.92 -10.13 -12.39
CA HIS A 110 20.93 -9.47 -11.58
C HIS A 110 20.35 -8.23 -10.93
N LEU A 111 20.51 -8.10 -9.60
CA LEU A 111 20.05 -6.95 -8.82
C LEU A 111 21.26 -6.22 -8.22
N ASP A 112 21.17 -4.91 -8.11
CA ASP A 112 22.15 -4.10 -7.40
C ASP A 112 21.92 -4.19 -5.87
N ASP A 113 22.76 -4.98 -5.20
CA ASP A 113 22.65 -5.21 -3.76
C ASP A 113 22.85 -3.95 -2.92
N GLU A 114 23.70 -3.01 -3.38
CA GLU A 114 23.91 -1.76 -2.65
C GLU A 114 22.68 -0.86 -2.75
N LYS A 115 22.06 -0.79 -3.92
CA LYS A 115 20.80 -0.07 -4.12
C LYS A 115 19.68 -0.70 -3.31
N LEU A 116 19.58 -2.03 -3.28
CA LEU A 116 18.57 -2.75 -2.49
C LEU A 116 18.65 -2.45 -1.00
N LYS A 117 19.85 -2.24 -0.44
CA LYS A 117 20.04 -1.87 0.97
C LYS A 117 19.45 -0.51 1.31
N GLY A 118 19.29 0.37 0.34
CA GLY A 118 18.68 1.70 0.52
C GLY A 118 17.16 1.68 0.69
N TYR A 119 16.48 0.57 0.40
CA TYR A 119 15.04 0.49 0.49
C TYR A 119 14.57 -0.18 1.79
N PRO A 120 13.40 0.26 2.33
CA PRO A 120 12.79 -0.37 3.50
C PRO A 120 12.47 -1.85 3.25
N ARG A 121 12.73 -2.69 4.25
CA ARG A 121 12.58 -4.15 4.15
C ARG A 121 11.16 -4.61 3.80
N GLY A 122 10.15 -3.82 4.16
CA GLY A 122 8.74 -4.17 3.92
C GLY A 122 8.32 -4.14 2.45
N TYR A 123 9.05 -3.40 1.58
CA TYR A 123 8.73 -3.24 0.15
C TYR A 123 9.97 -3.01 -0.73
N ARG A 124 11.09 -3.59 -0.33
CA ARG A 124 12.40 -3.41 -0.95
C ARG A 124 12.43 -3.75 -2.44
N TYR A 125 11.93 -4.91 -2.79
CA TYR A 125 11.93 -5.38 -4.16
C TYR A 125 10.91 -4.64 -5.03
N LEU A 126 9.74 -4.31 -4.48
CA LEU A 126 8.76 -3.50 -5.18
C LEU A 126 9.31 -2.11 -5.48
N ALA A 127 9.95 -1.46 -4.49
CA ALA A 127 10.59 -0.15 -4.67
C ALA A 127 11.68 -0.20 -5.75
N TYR A 128 12.59 -1.18 -5.65
CA TYR A 128 13.64 -1.39 -6.63
C TYR A 128 13.08 -1.49 -8.04
N CYS A 129 12.11 -2.39 -8.26
CA CYS A 129 11.53 -2.60 -9.58
C CYS A 129 10.82 -1.34 -10.11
N GLN A 130 10.12 -0.60 -9.26
CA GLN A 130 9.43 0.63 -9.66
C GLN A 130 10.43 1.72 -10.09
N GLU A 131 11.52 1.92 -9.37
CA GLU A 131 12.54 2.89 -9.76
C GLU A 131 13.27 2.48 -11.03
N GLU A 132 13.70 1.21 -11.14
CA GLU A 132 14.46 0.72 -12.29
C GLU A 132 13.66 0.73 -13.59
N THR A 133 12.37 0.40 -13.53
CA THR A 133 11.57 0.21 -14.76
C THR A 133 10.66 1.39 -15.08
N MET A 134 10.23 2.15 -14.08
CA MET A 134 9.26 3.23 -14.26
C MET A 134 9.91 4.61 -14.14
N GLY A 135 11.16 4.67 -13.67
CA GLY A 135 11.88 5.94 -13.45
C GLY A 135 11.19 6.84 -12.43
N VAL A 136 10.48 6.27 -11.46
CA VAL A 136 9.74 7.01 -10.44
C VAL A 136 10.52 7.03 -9.14
N MET A 137 10.46 8.14 -8.41
CA MET A 137 11.00 8.21 -7.07
C MET A 137 10.04 7.53 -6.08
N VAL A 138 10.52 6.53 -5.35
CA VAL A 138 9.73 5.80 -4.37
C VAL A 138 9.80 6.47 -3.01
N LYS A 139 8.68 6.50 -2.29
CA LYS A 139 8.66 6.91 -0.87
C LYS A 139 9.35 5.87 -0.01
N LEU A 140 10.28 6.33 0.82
CA LEU A 140 11.01 5.47 1.75
C LEU A 140 10.43 5.49 3.17
N ASP A 141 9.44 6.34 3.42
CA ASP A 141 8.80 6.59 4.71
C ASP A 141 7.40 5.95 4.85
N MET A 142 7.09 4.95 4.01
CA MET A 142 5.84 4.22 4.15
C MET A 142 5.83 3.38 5.44
N PRO A 143 4.69 3.30 6.15
CA PRO A 143 4.59 2.48 7.33
C PRO A 143 4.98 1.03 7.05
N GLY A 144 5.91 0.49 7.82
CA GLY A 144 6.38 -0.88 7.76
C GLY A 144 5.74 -1.78 8.81
N HIS A 145 6.23 -3.01 8.92
CA HIS A 145 5.77 -3.97 9.89
C HIS A 145 6.11 -3.54 11.33
N ILE A 146 5.23 -3.81 12.29
CA ILE A 146 5.40 -3.48 13.72
C ILE A 146 6.73 -3.99 14.31
N ARG A 147 7.29 -5.05 13.75
CA ARG A 147 8.58 -5.61 14.19
C ARG A 147 9.78 -4.83 13.69
N ASP A 148 9.63 -4.03 12.65
CA ASP A 148 10.65 -3.15 12.08
C ASP A 148 10.56 -1.75 12.72
N ARG A 149 10.55 -1.69 14.05
CA ARG A 149 10.43 -0.44 14.81
C ARG A 149 11.49 0.60 14.43
N ASN A 150 12.66 0.16 14.00
CA ASN A 150 13.72 1.05 13.54
C ASN A 150 13.43 1.64 12.16
N GLU A 151 12.51 1.07 11.39
CA GLU A 151 12.19 1.53 10.06
C GLU A 151 10.87 2.31 9.98
N ASN A 152 9.83 2.09 10.79
CA ASN A 152 8.57 2.86 10.73
C ASN A 152 7.52 2.35 11.75
N GLY A 153 7.92 1.73 12.84
CA GLY A 153 6.99 1.20 13.84
C GLY A 153 6.11 2.25 14.49
N GLU A 154 6.62 3.47 14.65
CA GLU A 154 5.86 4.58 15.19
C GLU A 154 4.68 4.97 14.27
N MET A 155 4.88 4.92 12.97
CA MET A 155 3.81 5.19 12.00
C MET A 155 2.73 4.11 12.02
N HIS A 156 3.11 2.85 12.27
CA HIS A 156 2.17 1.75 12.45
C HIS A 156 1.30 1.97 13.68
N ASP A 157 1.91 2.30 14.83
CA ASP A 157 1.18 2.55 16.08
C ASP A 157 0.26 3.76 15.95
N ALA A 158 0.72 4.83 15.28
CA ALA A 158 -0.08 6.01 14.98
C ALA A 158 -1.31 5.67 14.12
N LEU A 159 -1.19 4.79 13.12
CA LEU A 159 -2.32 4.36 12.29
C LEU A 159 -3.39 3.62 13.11
N TYR A 160 -2.99 2.74 14.01
CA TYR A 160 -3.94 2.04 14.88
C TYR A 160 -4.61 2.98 15.90
N LEU A 161 -3.86 3.95 16.41
CA LEU A 161 -4.44 4.98 17.27
C LEU A 161 -5.45 5.84 16.50
N GLN A 162 -5.14 6.26 15.28
CA GLN A 162 -6.08 6.97 14.40
C GLN A 162 -7.33 6.15 14.13
N ALA A 163 -7.19 4.86 13.85
CA ALA A 163 -8.32 3.96 13.63
C ALA A 163 -9.25 3.88 14.87
N LYS A 164 -8.67 3.76 16.06
CA LYS A 164 -9.41 3.77 17.32
C LYS A 164 -10.13 5.09 17.54
N THR A 165 -9.41 6.22 17.43
CA THR A 165 -9.98 7.57 17.59
C THR A 165 -11.14 7.80 16.64
N TRP A 166 -11.01 7.37 15.37
CA TRP A 166 -12.08 7.51 14.38
C TRP A 166 -13.36 6.77 14.75
N VAL A 167 -13.24 5.50 15.15
CA VAL A 167 -14.40 4.70 15.58
C VAL A 167 -15.03 5.26 16.87
N GLU A 168 -14.24 5.83 17.76
CA GLU A 168 -14.73 6.49 18.99
C GLU A 168 -15.38 7.86 18.72
N GLY A 169 -15.42 8.31 17.47
CA GLY A 169 -16.05 9.58 17.07
C GLY A 169 -15.14 10.80 17.17
N GLY A 170 -13.87 10.61 17.48
CA GLY A 170 -12.88 11.69 17.55
C GLY A 170 -12.43 12.16 16.16
N ASP A 171 -11.85 13.36 16.10
CA ASP A 171 -11.29 13.90 14.86
C ASP A 171 -9.91 13.31 14.58
N VAL A 172 -9.70 12.91 13.34
CA VAL A 172 -8.45 12.37 12.84
C VAL A 172 -7.96 13.23 11.70
N GLN A 173 -6.71 13.63 11.78
CA GLN A 173 -6.02 14.29 10.66
C GLN A 173 -5.41 13.21 9.75
N PHE A 174 -5.82 13.17 8.50
CA PHE A 174 -5.37 12.22 7.50
C PHE A 174 -4.18 12.75 6.69
#